data_135778d8477e29da3ecbb72a58140ace
#
_entry.id   135778d8477e29da3ecbb72a58140ace
#
_cell.length_a   1.000
_cell.length_b   1.000
_cell.length_c   1.000
_cell.angle_alpha   90.00
_cell.angle_beta   90.00
_cell.angle_gamma   90.00
#
_symmetry.space_group_name_H-M   'P 1'
#
loop_
_entity.id
_entity.type
_entity.pdbx_description
1 polymer ?
#
loop_
_entity_poly.entity_id
_entity_poly.type
_entity_poly.pdbx_seq_one_letter_code
_entity_poly.pdbx_strand_id
1 'polypeptide(L)'
;GARRAAAANAGAAARDAVIGADPRNWHGLRAKVAAQGAPETSRARGDKPWDGRTRVQVFSALDVVCLDLQGKAYGVPVAQLLGGVVRERVPYSAYLFYKYEGAGGELGFGTDPLAAGWAKARQAAALDPDGVVAQAEAMVAEFGFRSIKLKGGCFEPAQEVAAMKALRKRFGAGVPLRLDPNALWTVESSIRWGRELEGVLEYLEDPCRGQEGMARVRREVKLPLATNMCTTSFDDLPGSARLESEDIILTDHHFWGGLRSSMELAAHCRTFGRGVSMHSNNHAGISFAAMTHLGAAM
;
A
#
# COMPACT_ATOMS: atom_id res chain seq x y z
N GLY A 1 -21.53 -2.75 11.88
CA GLY A 1 -22.08 -2.26 13.13
C GLY A 1 -21.04 -1.74 14.09
N ALA A 2 -20.62 -2.50 15.08
CA ALA A 2 -19.80 -2.06 16.23
C ALA A 2 -18.43 -1.43 15.86
N ARG A 3 -17.73 -1.94 14.84
CA ARG A 3 -16.45 -1.38 14.38
C ARG A 3 -16.60 0.03 13.78
N ARG A 4 -17.66 0.27 12.98
CA ARG A 4 -17.93 1.60 12.42
C ARG A 4 -18.30 2.58 13.51
N ALA A 5 -19.08 2.15 14.50
CA ALA A 5 -19.45 2.98 15.65
C ALA A 5 -18.21 3.34 16.50
N ALA A 6 -17.31 2.39 16.80
CA ALA A 6 -16.08 2.64 17.54
C ALA A 6 -15.13 3.60 16.80
N ALA A 7 -14.97 3.43 15.48
CA ALA A 7 -14.15 4.34 14.67
C ALA A 7 -14.78 5.76 14.59
N ALA A 8 -16.09 5.87 14.47
CA ALA A 8 -16.80 7.13 14.46
C ALA A 8 -16.67 7.85 15.80
N ASN A 9 -16.81 7.14 16.92
CA ASN A 9 -16.66 7.71 18.26
C ASN A 9 -15.21 8.16 18.53
N ALA A 10 -14.22 7.36 18.13
CA ALA A 10 -12.81 7.75 18.23
C ALA A 10 -12.49 8.98 17.38
N GLY A 11 -13.08 9.07 16.17
CA GLY A 11 -12.94 10.22 15.29
C GLY A 11 -13.59 11.49 15.88
N ALA A 12 -14.75 11.39 16.49
CA ALA A 12 -15.43 12.52 17.15
C ALA A 12 -14.63 13.03 18.36
N ALA A 13 -14.18 12.13 19.24
CA ALA A 13 -13.38 12.48 20.40
C ALA A 13 -12.03 13.12 19.99
N ALA A 14 -11.38 12.58 18.95
CA ALA A 14 -10.14 13.16 18.44
C ALA A 14 -10.37 14.57 17.86
N ARG A 15 -11.47 14.76 17.11
CA ARG A 15 -11.86 16.07 16.59
C ARG A 15 -12.02 17.10 17.71
N ASP A 16 -12.77 16.76 18.74
CA ASP A 16 -13.08 17.68 19.83
C ASP A 16 -11.81 18.02 20.65
N ALA A 17 -10.87 17.08 20.75
CA ALA A 17 -9.57 17.29 21.40
C ALA A 17 -8.63 18.25 20.65
N VAL A 18 -8.83 18.44 19.35
CA VAL A 18 -7.91 19.23 18.50
C VAL A 18 -8.52 20.52 17.95
N ILE A 19 -9.84 20.73 18.07
CA ILE A 19 -10.47 22.01 17.70
C ILE A 19 -9.82 23.15 18.47
N GLY A 20 -9.40 24.20 17.73
CA GLY A 20 -8.70 25.36 18.30
C GLY A 20 -7.24 25.13 18.66
N ALA A 21 -6.70 23.91 18.44
CA ALA A 21 -5.29 23.64 18.66
C ALA A 21 -4.42 24.17 17.50
N ASP A 22 -3.15 24.48 17.80
CA ASP A 22 -2.18 24.89 16.79
C ASP A 22 -1.81 23.70 15.88
N PRO A 23 -2.10 23.76 14.56
CA PRO A 23 -1.80 22.67 13.62
C PRO A 23 -0.29 22.43 13.46
N ARG A 24 0.58 23.32 13.90
CA ARG A 24 2.04 23.16 13.87
C ARG A 24 2.56 22.28 15.01
N ASN A 25 1.81 22.17 16.11
CA ASN A 25 2.19 21.37 17.28
C ASN A 25 1.84 19.89 17.09
N TRP A 26 2.51 19.22 16.14
CA TRP A 26 2.26 17.83 15.78
C TRP A 26 2.40 16.85 16.96
N HIS A 27 3.47 17.00 17.76
CA HIS A 27 3.68 16.13 18.93
C HIS A 27 2.59 16.31 19.99
N GLY A 28 2.20 17.55 20.28
CA GLY A 28 1.13 17.84 21.23
C GLY A 28 -0.23 17.33 20.75
N LEU A 29 -0.52 17.43 19.44
CA LEU A 29 -1.74 16.88 18.85
C LEU A 29 -1.76 15.36 18.93
N ARG A 30 -0.65 14.70 18.64
CA ARG A 30 -0.51 13.24 18.75
C ARG A 30 -0.73 12.77 20.19
N ALA A 31 -0.15 13.46 21.17
CA ALA A 31 -0.34 13.15 22.58
C ALA A 31 -1.81 13.33 23.01
N LYS A 32 -2.48 14.41 22.57
CA LYS A 32 -3.91 14.63 22.84
C LYS A 32 -4.79 13.53 22.30
N VAL A 33 -4.57 13.10 21.06
CA VAL A 33 -5.32 11.99 20.44
C VAL A 33 -5.06 10.68 21.17
N ALA A 34 -3.82 10.41 21.53
CA ALA A 34 -3.45 9.21 22.30
C ALA A 34 -4.13 9.15 23.67
N ALA A 35 -4.32 10.30 24.33
CA ALA A 35 -4.98 10.41 25.64
C ALA A 35 -6.49 10.11 25.58
N GLN A 36 -7.13 10.14 24.42
CA GLN A 36 -8.59 9.93 24.28
C GLN A 36 -9.05 8.47 24.46
N GLY A 37 -8.16 7.57 24.82
CA GLY A 37 -8.52 6.32 25.49
C GLY A 37 -9.25 5.24 24.68
N ALA A 38 -9.36 5.34 23.35
CA ALA A 38 -9.84 4.22 22.58
C ALA A 38 -8.86 3.04 22.72
N PRO A 39 -9.27 1.87 23.22
CA PRO A 39 -8.37 0.73 23.31
C PRO A 39 -7.89 0.39 21.91
N GLU A 40 -6.57 0.30 21.74
CA GLU A 40 -6.04 -0.41 20.58
C GLU A 40 -6.55 -1.84 20.70
N THR A 41 -7.51 -2.20 19.85
CA THR A 41 -7.99 -3.55 19.79
C THR A 41 -6.80 -4.41 19.39
N SER A 42 -6.43 -5.31 20.29
CA SER A 42 -5.26 -6.15 20.20
C SER A 42 -5.09 -6.79 18.81
N ARG A 43 -3.86 -7.09 18.45
CA ARG A 43 -3.41 -7.89 17.28
C ARG A 43 -4.23 -9.17 17.01
N ALA A 44 -5.20 -9.49 17.86
CA ALA A 44 -5.88 -10.79 17.93
C ALA A 44 -7.06 -10.96 16.97
N ARG A 45 -7.36 -10.02 16.08
CA ARG A 45 -8.61 -10.08 15.30
C ARG A 45 -8.46 -9.91 13.81
N GLY A 46 -7.56 -10.53 13.17
CA GLY A 46 -7.59 -10.53 11.74
C GLY A 46 -6.25 -10.78 11.11
N ASP A 47 -6.33 -11.17 9.90
CA ASP A 47 -5.18 -11.41 9.05
C ASP A 47 -4.46 -10.11 8.66
N LYS A 48 -5.02 -8.94 9.02
CA LYS A 48 -4.49 -7.63 8.68
C LYS A 48 -3.95 -6.90 9.90
N PRO A 49 -2.65 -6.68 10.00
CA PRO A 49 -2.01 -6.14 11.19
C PRO A 49 -2.40 -4.69 11.53
N TRP A 50 -2.93 -3.94 10.58
CA TRP A 50 -3.39 -2.55 10.79
C TRP A 50 -4.82 -2.40 11.30
N ASP A 51 -5.63 -3.47 11.31
CA ASP A 51 -7.04 -3.40 11.73
C ASP A 51 -7.22 -3.02 13.22
N GLY A 52 -6.19 -3.19 14.03
CA GLY A 52 -6.18 -2.83 15.45
C GLY A 52 -5.69 -1.42 15.79
N ARG A 53 -5.23 -0.64 14.80
CA ARG A 53 -4.53 0.63 15.02
C ARG A 53 -5.42 1.85 14.79
N THR A 54 -6.61 1.86 15.34
CA THR A 54 -7.61 2.94 15.14
C THR A 54 -7.03 4.32 15.49
N ARG A 55 -6.24 4.45 16.57
CA ARG A 55 -5.64 5.73 16.97
C ARG A 55 -4.65 6.25 15.93
N VAL A 56 -3.81 5.37 15.39
CA VAL A 56 -2.81 5.72 14.37
C VAL A 56 -3.52 6.20 13.11
N GLN A 57 -4.58 5.51 12.69
CA GLN A 57 -5.37 5.88 11.51
C GLN A 57 -6.13 7.21 11.70
N VAL A 58 -6.72 7.43 12.88
CA VAL A 58 -7.37 8.72 13.21
C VAL A 58 -6.35 9.85 13.21
N PHE A 59 -5.19 9.63 13.82
CA PHE A 59 -4.14 10.65 13.84
C PHE A 59 -3.57 10.93 12.44
N SER A 60 -3.49 9.91 11.58
CA SER A 60 -3.10 10.08 10.18
C SER A 60 -3.99 11.09 9.44
N ALA A 61 -5.31 11.00 9.61
CA ALA A 61 -6.23 11.95 9.01
C ALA A 61 -6.01 13.38 9.54
N LEU A 62 -5.74 13.52 10.84
CA LEU A 62 -5.44 14.83 11.46
C LEU A 62 -4.12 15.40 10.98
N ASP A 63 -3.09 14.58 10.78
CA ASP A 63 -1.79 15.01 10.23
C ASP A 63 -1.96 15.57 8.81
N VAL A 64 -2.75 14.92 7.96
CA VAL A 64 -3.09 15.41 6.61
C VAL A 64 -3.80 16.76 6.68
N VAL A 65 -4.81 16.90 7.55
CA VAL A 65 -5.56 18.18 7.74
C VAL A 65 -4.62 19.28 8.24
N CYS A 66 -3.77 18.99 9.22
CA CYS A 66 -2.84 19.98 9.78
C CYS A 66 -1.82 20.46 8.74
N LEU A 67 -1.33 19.56 7.90
CA LEU A 67 -0.40 19.92 6.82
C LEU A 67 -1.11 20.69 5.70
N ASP A 68 -2.34 20.35 5.35
CA ASP A 68 -3.14 21.09 4.38
C ASP A 68 -3.40 22.53 4.86
N LEU A 69 -3.79 22.71 6.14
CA LEU A 69 -3.97 24.04 6.74
C LEU A 69 -2.68 24.87 6.72
N GLN A 70 -1.54 24.27 7.09
CA GLN A 70 -0.25 24.96 7.05
C GLN A 70 0.14 25.31 5.61
N GLY A 71 -0.02 24.39 4.65
CA GLY A 71 0.24 24.63 3.24
C GLY A 71 -0.55 25.80 2.70
N LYS A 72 -1.86 25.87 3.02
CA LYS A 72 -2.74 26.99 2.65
C LYS A 72 -2.33 28.29 3.31
N ALA A 73 -1.97 28.27 4.59
CA ALA A 73 -1.54 29.45 5.32
C ALA A 73 -0.22 30.03 4.80
N TYR A 74 0.70 29.16 4.37
CA TYR A 74 2.01 29.57 3.82
C TYR A 74 2.02 29.76 2.29
N GLY A 75 0.94 29.40 1.60
CA GLY A 75 0.86 29.47 0.14
C GLY A 75 1.75 28.44 -0.57
N VAL A 76 2.02 27.29 0.05
CA VAL A 76 2.90 26.25 -0.49
C VAL A 76 2.21 24.88 -0.52
N PRO A 77 2.56 24.01 -1.46
CA PRO A 77 2.06 22.64 -1.47
C PRO A 77 2.61 21.83 -0.27
N VAL A 78 1.84 20.84 0.20
CA VAL A 78 2.22 20.00 1.34
C VAL A 78 3.58 19.33 1.14
N ALA A 79 3.95 18.94 -0.06
CA ALA A 79 5.26 18.37 -0.35
C ALA A 79 6.43 19.30 0.06
N GLN A 80 6.26 20.63 -0.02
CA GLN A 80 7.26 21.60 0.47
C GLN A 80 7.41 21.55 2.00
N LEU A 81 6.32 21.30 2.72
CA LEU A 81 6.34 21.16 4.18
C LEU A 81 6.97 19.85 4.64
N LEU A 82 7.05 18.86 3.75
CA LEU A 82 7.68 17.56 4.01
C LEU A 82 9.18 17.51 3.67
N GLY A 83 9.77 18.65 3.33
CA GLY A 83 11.20 18.76 3.03
C GLY A 83 11.52 19.18 1.60
N GLY A 84 10.51 19.39 0.77
CA GLY A 84 10.65 19.85 -0.62
C GLY A 84 10.25 18.80 -1.64
N VAL A 85 10.10 19.25 -2.88
CA VAL A 85 9.75 18.38 -4.01
C VAL A 85 11.01 17.80 -4.63
N VAL A 86 11.20 16.48 -4.51
CA VAL A 86 12.33 15.75 -5.13
C VAL A 86 11.96 15.18 -6.50
N ARG A 87 10.65 15.10 -6.82
CA ARG A 87 10.16 14.71 -8.14
C ARG A 87 8.87 15.43 -8.50
N GLU A 88 8.82 15.96 -9.70
CA GLU A 88 7.66 16.68 -10.20
C GLU A 88 6.53 15.76 -10.70
N ARG A 89 6.86 14.50 -10.96
CA ARG A 89 5.91 13.47 -11.43
C ARG A 89 6.03 12.24 -10.58
N VAL A 90 4.94 11.87 -9.91
CA VAL A 90 4.85 10.66 -9.09
C VAL A 90 4.37 9.50 -9.95
N PRO A 91 5.17 8.45 -10.16
CA PRO A 91 4.73 7.30 -10.93
C PRO A 91 3.76 6.43 -10.13
N TYR A 92 2.69 6.00 -10.79
CA TYR A 92 1.74 5.03 -10.27
C TYR A 92 1.82 3.72 -11.04
N SER A 93 1.46 2.62 -10.38
CA SER A 93 1.35 1.29 -11.01
C SER A 93 -0.07 1.00 -11.47
N ALA A 94 -0.21 0.34 -12.62
CA ALA A 94 -1.45 -0.36 -12.94
C ALA A 94 -1.68 -1.45 -11.88
N TYR A 95 -2.77 -1.37 -11.13
CA TYR A 95 -3.09 -2.32 -10.07
C TYR A 95 -4.15 -3.29 -10.55
N LEU A 96 -3.74 -4.51 -10.84
CA LEU A 96 -4.56 -5.57 -11.42
C LEU A 96 -5.17 -6.45 -10.33
N PHE A 97 -6.36 -6.93 -10.61
CA PHE A 97 -7.09 -7.86 -9.74
C PHE A 97 -7.65 -9.00 -10.57
N TYR A 98 -7.66 -10.19 -9.99
CA TYR A 98 -8.53 -11.25 -10.49
C TYR A 98 -9.99 -10.85 -10.26
N LYS A 99 -10.81 -10.99 -11.27
CA LYS A 99 -12.21 -10.54 -11.20
C LYS A 99 -13.10 -11.32 -12.14
N TYR A 100 -14.35 -11.49 -11.73
CA TYR A 100 -15.41 -12.01 -12.56
C TYR A 100 -15.93 -10.94 -13.52
N GLU A 101 -16.64 -11.37 -14.54
CA GLU A 101 -17.35 -10.48 -15.46
C GLU A 101 -18.30 -9.54 -14.68
N GLY A 102 -18.34 -8.28 -15.05
CA GLY A 102 -19.15 -7.26 -14.39
C GLY A 102 -18.59 -6.70 -13.08
N ALA A 103 -17.55 -7.30 -12.49
CA ALA A 103 -17.03 -6.90 -11.17
C ALA A 103 -16.44 -5.48 -11.13
N GLY A 104 -16.19 -4.84 -12.27
CA GLY A 104 -15.70 -3.46 -12.36
C GLY A 104 -16.79 -2.41 -12.56
N GLY A 105 -18.08 -2.77 -12.50
CA GLY A 105 -19.19 -1.85 -12.65
C GLY A 105 -19.33 -0.85 -11.49
N GLU A 106 -20.06 0.25 -11.71
CA GLU A 106 -20.20 1.33 -10.71
C GLU A 106 -20.93 0.89 -9.44
N LEU A 107 -21.92 0.05 -9.57
CA LEU A 107 -22.80 -0.38 -8.47
C LEU A 107 -22.73 -1.89 -8.19
N GLY A 108 -21.59 -2.51 -8.44
CA GLY A 108 -21.39 -3.94 -8.26
C GLY A 108 -21.17 -4.67 -9.58
N PHE A 109 -21.82 -5.82 -9.76
CA PHE A 109 -21.70 -6.62 -10.98
C PHE A 109 -22.63 -6.09 -12.06
N GLY A 110 -22.08 -5.51 -13.11
CA GLY A 110 -22.83 -5.01 -14.24
C GLY A 110 -21.95 -4.87 -15.49
N THR A 111 -22.53 -5.11 -16.66
CA THR A 111 -21.88 -4.93 -17.95
C THR A 111 -22.60 -3.87 -18.75
N ASP A 112 -21.82 -3.02 -19.43
CA ASP A 112 -22.33 -2.08 -20.43
C ASP A 112 -21.87 -2.57 -21.81
N PRO A 113 -22.79 -3.01 -22.67
CA PRO A 113 -22.45 -3.51 -23.99
C PRO A 113 -21.89 -2.44 -24.94
N LEU A 114 -22.08 -1.15 -24.62
CA LEU A 114 -21.56 -0.02 -25.39
C LEU A 114 -20.18 0.45 -24.88
N ALA A 115 -19.70 -0.08 -23.77
CA ALA A 115 -18.40 0.31 -23.23
C ALA A 115 -17.25 -0.04 -24.17
N ALA A 116 -16.24 0.83 -24.22
CA ALA A 116 -15.02 0.65 -25.01
C ALA A 116 -13.77 0.88 -24.12
N GLY A 117 -12.61 0.53 -24.64
CA GLY A 117 -11.33 0.79 -23.96
C GLY A 117 -11.30 0.23 -22.54
N TRP A 118 -10.81 1.04 -21.60
CA TRP A 118 -10.75 0.65 -20.18
C TRP A 118 -12.14 0.39 -19.58
N ALA A 119 -13.15 1.18 -19.96
CA ALA A 119 -14.52 0.98 -19.46
C ALA A 119 -15.07 -0.41 -19.80
N LYS A 120 -14.71 -0.98 -20.94
CA LYS A 120 -15.03 -2.37 -21.31
C LYS A 120 -14.14 -3.35 -20.54
N ALA A 121 -12.83 -3.14 -20.54
CA ALA A 121 -11.87 -4.04 -19.90
C ALA A 121 -12.09 -4.16 -18.38
N ARG A 122 -12.49 -3.07 -17.71
CA ARG A 122 -12.78 -3.11 -16.26
C ARG A 122 -13.98 -3.99 -15.91
N GLN A 123 -14.87 -4.29 -16.85
CA GLN A 123 -16.03 -5.14 -16.68
C GLN A 123 -15.80 -6.58 -17.15
N ALA A 124 -14.77 -6.82 -17.96
CA ALA A 124 -14.43 -8.15 -18.46
C ALA A 124 -13.85 -9.04 -17.35
N ALA A 125 -14.08 -10.34 -17.46
CA ALA A 125 -13.43 -11.32 -16.58
C ALA A 125 -11.90 -11.27 -16.73
N ALA A 126 -11.19 -11.53 -15.64
CA ALA A 126 -9.73 -11.66 -15.59
C ALA A 126 -9.38 -12.72 -14.54
N LEU A 127 -9.61 -13.99 -14.87
CA LEU A 127 -9.40 -15.14 -13.98
C LEU A 127 -8.23 -16.03 -14.42
N ASP A 128 -7.67 -15.75 -15.59
CA ASP A 128 -6.55 -16.46 -16.20
C ASP A 128 -5.45 -15.47 -16.67
N PRO A 129 -4.30 -15.96 -17.12
CA PRO A 129 -3.21 -15.10 -17.59
C PRO A 129 -3.59 -14.16 -18.74
N ASP A 130 -4.43 -14.61 -19.67
CA ASP A 130 -4.83 -13.80 -20.83
C ASP A 130 -5.76 -12.65 -20.41
N GLY A 131 -6.71 -12.91 -19.52
CA GLY A 131 -7.59 -11.89 -18.95
C GLY A 131 -6.83 -10.86 -18.12
N VAL A 132 -5.83 -11.30 -17.33
CA VAL A 132 -4.95 -10.39 -16.57
C VAL A 132 -4.11 -9.51 -17.52
N VAL A 133 -3.55 -10.08 -18.59
CA VAL A 133 -2.81 -9.32 -19.61
C VAL A 133 -3.72 -8.31 -20.29
N ALA A 134 -4.91 -8.70 -20.74
CA ALA A 134 -5.87 -7.79 -21.38
C ALA A 134 -6.26 -6.63 -20.47
N GLN A 135 -6.46 -6.88 -19.18
CA GLN A 135 -6.72 -5.84 -18.17
C GLN A 135 -5.53 -4.85 -18.08
N ALA A 136 -4.30 -5.36 -18.02
CA ALA A 136 -3.10 -4.54 -17.96
C ALA A 136 -2.93 -3.69 -19.22
N GLU A 137 -3.14 -4.26 -20.41
CA GLU A 137 -3.05 -3.54 -21.67
C GLU A 137 -4.01 -2.35 -21.72
N ALA A 138 -5.26 -2.57 -21.33
CA ALA A 138 -6.26 -1.52 -21.33
C ALA A 138 -5.93 -0.40 -20.32
N MET A 139 -5.43 -0.75 -19.11
CA MET A 139 -5.01 0.25 -18.13
C MET A 139 -3.78 1.04 -18.60
N VAL A 140 -2.79 0.38 -19.18
CA VAL A 140 -1.59 1.04 -19.70
C VAL A 140 -1.94 1.96 -20.87
N ALA A 141 -2.81 1.52 -21.78
CA ALA A 141 -3.26 2.32 -22.90
C ALA A 141 -4.04 3.58 -22.48
N GLU A 142 -4.92 3.45 -21.48
CA GLU A 142 -5.77 4.53 -20.98
C GLU A 142 -5.00 5.54 -20.12
N PHE A 143 -4.16 5.06 -19.19
CA PHE A 143 -3.57 5.89 -18.13
C PHE A 143 -2.05 6.08 -18.26
N GLY A 144 -1.39 5.38 -19.16
CA GLY A 144 0.06 5.50 -19.37
C GLY A 144 0.91 4.95 -18.22
N PHE A 145 0.43 3.97 -17.46
CA PHE A 145 1.18 3.35 -16.39
C PHE A 145 2.47 2.71 -16.91
N ARG A 146 3.55 2.85 -16.13
CA ARG A 146 4.88 2.33 -16.47
C ARG A 146 5.33 1.16 -15.58
N SER A 147 4.54 0.77 -14.61
CA SER A 147 4.74 -0.40 -13.76
C SER A 147 3.40 -1.09 -13.51
N ILE A 148 3.45 -2.38 -13.20
CA ILE A 148 2.25 -3.20 -13.06
C ILE A 148 2.35 -4.02 -11.78
N LYS A 149 1.29 -4.02 -10.98
CA LYS A 149 1.14 -4.86 -9.79
C LYS A 149 -0.09 -5.75 -9.94
N LEU A 150 0.06 -7.05 -9.68
CA LEU A 150 -1.05 -8.01 -9.58
C LEU A 150 -1.33 -8.31 -8.11
N LYS A 151 -2.60 -8.18 -7.70
CA LYS A 151 -3.06 -8.69 -6.40
C LYS A 151 -3.29 -10.19 -6.52
N GLY A 152 -2.42 -10.93 -5.87
CA GLY A 152 -2.47 -12.38 -5.75
C GLY A 152 -3.15 -12.84 -4.47
N GLY A 153 -2.89 -14.11 -4.08
CA GLY A 153 -3.53 -14.76 -2.96
C GLY A 153 -4.99 -15.18 -3.25
N CYS A 154 -5.35 -15.25 -4.52
CA CYS A 154 -6.68 -15.64 -4.97
C CYS A 154 -6.73 -17.05 -5.53
N PHE A 155 -5.62 -17.51 -6.10
CA PHE A 155 -5.48 -18.80 -6.77
C PHE A 155 -4.27 -19.56 -6.23
N GLU A 156 -4.10 -20.81 -6.71
CA GLU A 156 -2.88 -21.55 -6.46
C GLU A 156 -1.66 -20.78 -6.99
N PRO A 157 -0.54 -20.78 -6.27
CA PRO A 157 0.64 -19.99 -6.63
C PRO A 157 1.12 -20.22 -8.07
N ALA A 158 0.98 -21.43 -8.60
CA ALA A 158 1.34 -21.74 -9.98
C ALA A 158 0.57 -20.91 -11.01
N GLN A 159 -0.72 -20.67 -10.76
CA GLN A 159 -1.58 -19.88 -11.66
C GLN A 159 -1.20 -18.40 -11.61
N GLU A 160 -0.90 -17.88 -10.42
CA GLU A 160 -0.47 -16.49 -10.24
C GLU A 160 0.89 -16.23 -10.87
N VAL A 161 1.82 -17.19 -10.75
CA VAL A 161 3.13 -17.17 -11.42
C VAL A 161 2.98 -17.21 -12.94
N ALA A 162 2.07 -18.04 -13.47
CA ALA A 162 1.78 -18.07 -14.91
C ALA A 162 1.28 -16.71 -15.43
N ALA A 163 0.41 -16.02 -14.68
CA ALA A 163 -0.05 -14.68 -15.02
C ALA A 163 1.11 -13.67 -15.03
N MET A 164 2.02 -13.71 -14.05
CA MET A 164 3.19 -12.83 -14.03
C MET A 164 4.16 -13.09 -15.18
N LYS A 165 4.38 -14.36 -15.55
CA LYS A 165 5.19 -14.74 -16.73
C LYS A 165 4.53 -14.26 -18.04
N ALA A 166 3.20 -14.32 -18.15
CA ALA A 166 2.45 -13.79 -19.28
C ALA A 166 2.58 -12.27 -19.40
N LEU A 167 2.45 -11.52 -18.26
CA LEU A 167 2.70 -10.10 -18.22
C LEU A 167 4.14 -9.76 -18.63
N ARG A 168 5.14 -10.50 -18.14
CA ARG A 168 6.55 -10.30 -18.53
C ARG A 168 6.76 -10.52 -20.02
N LYS A 169 6.16 -11.57 -20.59
CA LYS A 169 6.20 -11.85 -22.03
C LYS A 169 5.60 -10.72 -22.85
N ARG A 170 4.47 -10.17 -22.38
CA ARG A 170 3.74 -9.11 -23.10
C ARG A 170 4.40 -7.73 -23.02
N PHE A 171 4.88 -7.35 -21.84
CA PHE A 171 5.37 -5.99 -21.59
C PHE A 171 6.90 -5.85 -21.68
N GLY A 172 7.62 -6.98 -21.78
CA GLY A 172 9.09 -6.99 -21.88
C GLY A 172 9.80 -6.72 -20.56
N ALA A 173 11.13 -6.79 -20.55
CA ALA A 173 11.96 -6.70 -19.36
C ALA A 173 12.00 -5.28 -18.74
N GLY A 174 11.72 -4.25 -19.52
CA GLY A 174 11.79 -2.86 -19.06
C GLY A 174 10.62 -2.40 -18.19
N VAL A 175 9.55 -3.18 -18.06
CA VAL A 175 8.39 -2.81 -17.24
C VAL A 175 8.51 -3.48 -15.87
N PRO A 176 8.60 -2.73 -14.76
CA PRO A 176 8.58 -3.28 -13.41
C PRO A 176 7.28 -4.01 -13.12
N LEU A 177 7.38 -5.28 -12.72
CA LEU A 177 6.24 -6.12 -12.37
C LEU A 177 6.31 -6.51 -10.89
N ARG A 178 5.17 -6.53 -10.22
CA ARG A 178 5.03 -6.86 -8.80
C ARG A 178 3.89 -7.82 -8.59
N LEU A 179 4.08 -8.78 -7.68
CA LEU A 179 3.04 -9.71 -7.24
C LEU A 179 2.90 -9.58 -5.73
N ASP A 180 1.66 -9.57 -5.25
CA ASP A 180 1.33 -9.47 -3.84
C ASP A 180 0.38 -10.61 -3.43
N PRO A 181 0.91 -11.75 -2.97
CA PRO A 181 0.12 -12.89 -2.49
C PRO A 181 -0.62 -12.63 -1.17
N ASN A 182 -0.48 -11.45 -0.59
CA ASN A 182 -1.23 -11.03 0.60
C ASN A 182 -1.01 -11.93 1.83
N ALA A 183 0.23 -12.43 2.00
CA ALA A 183 0.67 -13.33 3.06
C ALA A 183 -0.09 -14.68 3.12
N LEU A 184 -0.58 -15.15 1.97
CA LEU A 184 -1.36 -16.38 1.89
C LEU A 184 -0.55 -17.61 1.47
N TRP A 185 0.64 -17.43 0.92
CA TRP A 185 1.51 -18.56 0.61
C TRP A 185 2.20 -19.10 1.87
N THR A 186 2.57 -20.37 1.87
CA THR A 186 3.48 -20.93 2.88
C THR A 186 4.91 -20.47 2.60
N VAL A 187 5.81 -20.58 3.57
CA VAL A 187 7.23 -20.27 3.38
C VAL A 187 7.82 -21.16 2.26
N GLU A 188 7.49 -22.43 2.22
CA GLU A 188 7.95 -23.39 1.22
C GLU A 188 7.44 -23.02 -0.18
N SER A 189 6.16 -22.69 -0.32
CA SER A 189 5.59 -22.18 -1.57
C SER A 189 6.24 -20.88 -2.00
N SER A 190 6.49 -19.98 -1.07
CA SER A 190 7.13 -18.68 -1.33
C SER A 190 8.57 -18.84 -1.86
N ILE A 191 9.32 -19.78 -1.31
CA ILE A 191 10.68 -20.10 -1.78
C ILE A 191 10.61 -20.72 -3.18
N ARG A 192 9.78 -21.75 -3.36
CA ARG A 192 9.65 -22.45 -4.66
C ARG A 192 9.27 -21.47 -5.77
N TRP A 193 8.18 -20.75 -5.58
CA TRP A 193 7.64 -19.88 -6.62
C TRP A 193 8.36 -18.53 -6.72
N GLY A 194 8.97 -18.08 -5.63
CA GLY A 194 9.87 -16.93 -5.65
C GLY A 194 11.07 -17.15 -6.57
N ARG A 195 11.67 -18.34 -6.55
CA ARG A 195 12.75 -18.72 -7.49
C ARG A 195 12.28 -18.71 -8.96
N GLU A 196 11.06 -19.14 -9.22
CA GLU A 196 10.47 -19.10 -10.57
C GLU A 196 10.17 -17.67 -11.07
N LEU A 197 10.11 -16.73 -10.16
CA LEU A 197 9.85 -15.31 -10.43
C LEU A 197 11.12 -14.45 -10.45
N GLU A 198 12.29 -15.04 -10.20
CA GLU A 198 13.58 -14.36 -10.38
C GLU A 198 13.74 -13.90 -11.83
N GLY A 199 14.07 -12.61 -12.02
CA GLY A 199 14.14 -11.98 -13.34
C GLY A 199 12.77 -11.66 -13.97
N VAL A 200 11.66 -12.11 -13.36
CA VAL A 200 10.29 -11.74 -13.77
C VAL A 200 9.79 -10.51 -13.02
N LEU A 201 9.99 -10.46 -11.71
CA LEU A 201 9.50 -9.39 -10.86
C LEU A 201 10.57 -8.35 -10.53
N GLU A 202 10.14 -7.14 -10.22
CA GLU A 202 10.92 -6.13 -9.52
C GLU A 202 11.06 -6.49 -8.04
N TYR A 203 9.96 -6.86 -7.42
CA TYR A 203 9.91 -7.42 -6.07
C TYR A 203 8.65 -8.28 -5.86
N LEU A 204 8.72 -9.15 -4.85
CA LEU A 204 7.61 -9.95 -4.36
C LEU A 204 7.14 -9.40 -3.00
N GLU A 205 5.85 -9.03 -2.91
CA GLU A 205 5.28 -8.39 -1.74
C GLU A 205 4.55 -9.40 -0.87
N ASP A 206 4.88 -9.44 0.43
CA ASP A 206 4.21 -10.26 1.45
C ASP A 206 3.84 -11.68 0.94
N PRO A 207 4.79 -12.49 0.46
CA PRO A 207 4.45 -13.84 0.02
C PRO A 207 3.97 -14.73 1.17
N CYS A 208 4.51 -14.58 2.37
CA CYS A 208 4.15 -15.35 3.56
C CYS A 208 4.01 -14.47 4.80
N ARG A 209 3.56 -15.07 5.90
CA ARG A 209 3.31 -14.37 7.16
C ARG A 209 4.57 -14.25 8.01
N GLY A 210 4.66 -13.10 8.72
CA GLY A 210 5.61 -12.84 9.80
C GLY A 210 7.03 -12.55 9.32
N GLN A 211 7.76 -11.82 10.15
CA GLN A 211 9.15 -11.43 9.84
C GLN A 211 10.08 -12.64 9.72
N GLU A 212 9.90 -13.67 10.55
CA GLU A 212 10.69 -14.90 10.50
C GLU A 212 10.46 -15.67 9.20
N GLY A 213 9.21 -15.77 8.74
CA GLY A 213 8.86 -16.40 7.47
C GLY A 213 9.48 -15.64 6.29
N MET A 214 9.30 -14.33 6.26
CA MET A 214 9.90 -13.45 5.24
C MET A 214 11.43 -13.57 5.22
N ALA A 215 12.08 -13.56 6.38
CA ALA A 215 13.53 -13.72 6.50
C ALA A 215 14.03 -15.07 5.94
N ARG A 216 13.26 -16.16 6.13
CA ARG A 216 13.59 -17.46 5.51
C ARG A 216 13.49 -17.40 4.01
N VAL A 217 12.40 -16.84 3.48
CA VAL A 217 12.23 -16.69 2.02
C VAL A 217 13.35 -15.85 1.43
N ARG A 218 13.66 -14.68 2.05
CA ARG A 218 14.69 -13.76 1.57
C ARG A 218 16.08 -14.38 1.44
N ARG A 219 16.44 -15.32 2.33
CA ARG A 219 17.72 -16.04 2.25
C ARG A 219 17.79 -17.05 1.09
N GLU A 220 16.65 -17.48 0.58
CA GLU A 220 16.55 -18.57 -0.39
C GLU A 220 16.24 -18.10 -1.83
N VAL A 221 15.80 -16.84 -1.99
CA VAL A 221 15.44 -16.28 -3.30
C VAL A 221 16.31 -15.05 -3.61
N LYS A 222 16.67 -14.89 -4.88
CA LYS A 222 17.41 -13.73 -5.40
C LYS A 222 16.45 -12.65 -5.94
N LEU A 223 15.36 -12.45 -5.25
CA LEU A 223 14.29 -11.53 -5.61
C LEU A 223 14.05 -10.62 -4.40
N PRO A 224 14.08 -9.28 -4.54
CA PRO A 224 13.76 -8.39 -3.43
C PRO A 224 12.39 -8.68 -2.85
N LEU A 225 12.29 -8.69 -1.53
CA LEU A 225 11.01 -8.84 -0.83
C LEU A 225 10.54 -7.48 -0.32
N ALA A 226 9.26 -7.20 -0.52
CA ALA A 226 8.59 -6.03 0.03
C ALA A 226 7.52 -6.40 1.04
N THR A 227 7.21 -5.51 1.97
CA THR A 227 6.16 -5.77 2.96
C THR A 227 5.33 -4.53 3.29
N ASN A 228 4.04 -4.76 3.49
CA ASN A 228 3.14 -3.88 4.23
C ASN A 228 2.39 -4.64 5.35
N MET A 229 2.65 -5.94 5.53
CA MET A 229 1.94 -6.78 6.48
C MET A 229 2.81 -7.33 7.60
N CYS A 230 4.13 -7.48 7.39
CA CYS A 230 5.05 -8.06 8.37
C CYS A 230 5.75 -6.99 9.21
N THR A 231 6.07 -5.84 8.61
CA THR A 231 6.65 -4.67 9.29
C THR A 231 5.72 -3.49 9.03
N THR A 232 4.94 -3.11 10.04
CA THR A 232 3.78 -2.22 9.90
C THR A 232 3.76 -1.07 10.89
N SER A 233 4.77 -1.00 11.77
CA SER A 233 4.94 0.05 12.78
C SER A 233 6.40 0.23 13.13
N PHE A 234 6.70 1.35 13.79
CA PHE A 234 8.04 1.60 14.33
C PHE A 234 8.47 0.54 15.34
N ASP A 235 7.54 -0.06 16.08
CA ASP A 235 7.83 -1.15 17.04
C ASP A 235 8.28 -2.44 16.34
N ASP A 236 7.92 -2.64 15.08
CA ASP A 236 8.31 -3.82 14.31
C ASP A 236 9.73 -3.66 13.72
N LEU A 237 10.23 -2.41 13.55
CA LEU A 237 11.50 -2.13 12.88
C LEU A 237 12.73 -2.80 13.51
N PRO A 238 12.88 -2.86 14.86
CA PRO A 238 14.02 -3.54 15.46
C PRO A 238 14.06 -5.04 15.14
N GLY A 239 12.88 -5.70 15.11
CA GLY A 239 12.75 -7.10 14.73
C GLY A 239 13.12 -7.32 13.26
N SER A 240 12.56 -6.50 12.40
CA SER A 240 12.79 -6.48 10.96
C SER A 240 14.27 -6.28 10.63
N ALA A 241 14.93 -5.31 11.29
CA ALA A 241 16.36 -5.05 11.08
C ALA A 241 17.24 -6.23 11.51
N ARG A 242 16.94 -6.84 12.67
CA ARG A 242 17.70 -7.99 13.19
C ARG A 242 17.55 -9.24 12.33
N LEU A 243 16.35 -9.48 11.83
CA LEU A 243 16.04 -10.66 11.01
C LEU A 243 16.37 -10.49 9.54
N GLU A 244 16.55 -9.23 9.11
CA GLU A 244 16.68 -8.86 7.70
C GLU A 244 15.50 -9.42 6.86
N SER A 245 14.28 -9.21 7.36
CA SER A 245 13.09 -9.88 6.85
C SER A 245 12.63 -9.40 5.47
N GLU A 246 12.93 -8.15 5.11
CA GLU A 246 12.57 -7.55 3.82
C GLU A 246 13.64 -6.58 3.29
N ASP A 247 13.58 -6.30 2.00
CA ASP A 247 14.40 -5.31 1.32
C ASP A 247 13.71 -3.96 1.19
N ILE A 248 12.37 -3.97 1.13
CA ILE A 248 11.54 -2.80 0.85
C ILE A 248 10.39 -2.75 1.85
N ILE A 249 10.20 -1.60 2.49
CA ILE A 249 9.00 -1.33 3.30
C ILE A 249 8.04 -0.46 2.50
N LEU A 250 6.79 -0.91 2.42
CA LEU A 250 5.73 -0.18 1.72
C LEU A 250 5.03 0.73 2.72
N THR A 251 5.27 2.03 2.61
CA THR A 251 4.58 3.02 3.43
C THR A 251 3.14 3.23 2.97
N ASP A 252 2.28 3.52 3.91
CA ASP A 252 0.93 4.02 3.70
C ASP A 252 0.63 5.00 4.84
N HIS A 253 0.39 6.26 4.52
CA HIS A 253 0.22 7.29 5.52
C HIS A 253 -0.95 7.00 6.50
N HIS A 254 -1.96 6.22 6.08
CA HIS A 254 -3.03 5.78 6.99
C HIS A 254 -2.51 4.86 8.09
N PHE A 255 -1.59 3.96 7.76
CA PHE A 255 -1.13 2.90 8.67
C PHE A 255 0.09 3.32 9.50
N TRP A 256 0.91 4.24 8.97
CA TRP A 256 2.12 4.71 9.65
C TRP A 256 1.89 5.97 10.52
N GLY A 257 0.65 6.51 10.57
CA GLY A 257 0.33 7.65 11.43
C GLY A 257 0.56 9.00 10.79
N GLY A 258 0.36 9.11 9.48
CA GLY A 258 0.41 10.35 8.74
C GLY A 258 1.59 10.49 7.78
N LEU A 259 1.64 11.64 7.13
CA LEU A 259 2.68 11.96 6.15
C LEU A 259 4.05 12.17 6.80
N ARG A 260 4.08 12.84 7.98
CA ARG A 260 5.34 13.04 8.72
C ARG A 260 5.94 11.74 9.20
N SER A 261 5.13 10.85 9.77
CA SER A 261 5.59 9.51 10.17
C SER A 261 6.08 8.67 8.99
N SER A 262 5.47 8.83 7.81
CA SER A 262 5.97 8.18 6.59
C SER A 262 7.34 8.72 6.16
N MET A 263 7.62 10.01 6.36
CA MET A 263 8.95 10.59 6.14
C MET A 263 9.98 10.08 7.17
N GLU A 264 9.58 9.90 8.44
CA GLU A 264 10.42 9.27 9.46
C GLU A 264 10.77 7.82 9.09
N LEU A 265 9.80 7.05 8.58
CA LEU A 265 10.03 5.71 8.04
C LEU A 265 11.03 5.73 6.88
N ALA A 266 10.90 6.68 5.94
CA ALA A 266 11.83 6.81 4.82
C ALA A 266 13.26 7.10 5.29
N ALA A 267 13.43 7.92 6.33
CA ALA A 267 14.74 8.18 6.94
C ALA A 267 15.32 6.92 7.59
N HIS A 268 14.49 6.14 8.29
CA HIS A 268 14.88 4.84 8.83
C HIS A 268 15.34 3.87 7.73
N CYS A 269 14.54 3.72 6.69
CA CYS A 269 14.86 2.83 5.57
C CYS A 269 16.20 3.22 4.91
N ARG A 270 16.42 4.51 4.68
CA ARG A 270 17.69 5.02 4.15
C ARG A 270 18.87 4.68 5.07
N THR A 271 18.72 4.79 6.39
CA THR A 271 19.77 4.48 7.36
C THR A 271 20.19 3.01 7.30
N PHE A 272 19.25 2.11 7.07
CA PHE A 272 19.48 0.66 7.02
C PHE A 272 19.63 0.11 5.59
N GLY A 273 19.75 0.98 4.58
CA GLY A 273 19.93 0.55 3.18
C GLY A 273 18.71 -0.16 2.60
N ARG A 274 17.51 0.13 3.10
CA ARG A 274 16.25 -0.45 2.62
C ARG A 274 15.56 0.45 1.62
N GLY A 275 14.85 -0.14 0.68
CA GLY A 275 13.95 0.57 -0.21
C GLY A 275 12.66 1.01 0.49
N VAL A 276 12.06 2.08 -0.04
CA VAL A 276 10.70 2.50 0.32
C VAL A 276 9.87 2.52 -0.95
N SER A 277 8.68 1.95 -0.88
CA SER A 277 7.66 2.11 -1.90
C SER A 277 6.33 2.45 -1.23
N MET A 278 5.26 2.61 -1.99
CA MET A 278 3.98 2.97 -1.41
C MET A 278 2.97 1.83 -1.56
N HIS A 279 2.38 1.45 -0.43
CA HIS A 279 1.11 0.72 -0.40
C HIS A 279 -0.03 1.70 -0.62
N SER A 280 -1.06 1.28 -1.30
CA SER A 280 -2.32 2.01 -1.33
C SER A 280 -3.46 1.07 -0.97
N ASN A 281 -4.28 1.53 -0.05
CA ASN A 281 -5.60 0.98 0.16
C ASN A 281 -6.60 1.72 -0.75
N ASN A 282 -7.86 1.79 -0.41
CA ASN A 282 -8.87 2.52 -1.19
C ASN A 282 -8.70 4.05 -1.05
N HIS A 283 -7.57 4.58 -1.50
CA HIS A 283 -7.33 6.02 -1.53
C HIS A 283 -8.17 6.68 -2.61
N ALA A 284 -8.93 7.69 -2.21
CA ALA A 284 -9.69 8.54 -3.12
C ALA A 284 -9.63 10.00 -2.64
N GLY A 285 -9.80 10.95 -3.53
CA GLY A 285 -9.87 12.36 -3.23
C GLY A 285 -8.70 12.85 -2.37
N ILE A 286 -8.98 13.34 -1.17
CA ILE A 286 -8.00 13.95 -0.25
C ILE A 286 -6.87 12.97 0.09
N SER A 287 -7.17 11.72 0.38
CA SER A 287 -6.17 10.72 0.74
C SER A 287 -5.22 10.41 -0.43
N PHE A 288 -5.74 10.37 -1.66
CA PHE A 288 -4.94 10.17 -2.85
C PHE A 288 -4.03 11.38 -3.14
N ALA A 289 -4.54 12.59 -2.96
CA ALA A 289 -3.74 13.81 -3.05
C ALA A 289 -2.61 13.82 -2.00
N ALA A 290 -2.91 13.46 -0.75
CA ALA A 290 -1.92 13.35 0.31
C ALA A 290 -0.81 12.34 -0.03
N MET A 291 -1.17 11.18 -0.57
CA MET A 291 -0.23 10.16 -1.05
C MET A 291 0.65 10.72 -2.18
N THR A 292 0.08 11.50 -3.09
CA THR A 292 0.83 12.14 -4.18
C THR A 292 1.85 13.14 -3.65
N HIS A 293 1.48 13.98 -2.67
CA HIS A 293 2.41 14.90 -2.02
C HIS A 293 3.55 14.16 -1.29
N LEU A 294 3.24 13.05 -0.62
CA LEU A 294 4.25 12.21 0.02
C LEU A 294 5.21 11.65 -1.04
N GLY A 295 4.69 11.09 -2.13
CA GLY A 295 5.50 10.55 -3.22
C GLY A 295 6.37 11.60 -3.93
N ALA A 296 5.93 12.86 -3.95
CA ALA A 296 6.71 13.95 -4.49
C ALA A 296 7.88 14.38 -3.59
N ALA A 297 7.78 14.13 -2.27
CA ALA A 297 8.76 14.55 -1.27
C ALA A 297 9.77 13.45 -0.88
N MET A 298 9.57 12.20 -1.33
CA MET A 298 10.41 11.05 -0.99
C MET A 298 11.47 10.74 -2.06
#